data_90167594ad4e0b8c89422c48084a2060
#
_entry.id   90167594ad4e0b8c89422c48084a2060
#
_cell.length_a   1.000
_cell.length_b   1.000
_cell.length_c   1.000
_cell.angle_alpha   90.00
_cell.angle_beta   90.00
_cell.angle_gamma   90.00
#
_symmetry.space_group_name_H-M   'P 1'
#
loop_
_entity.id
_entity.type
_entity.pdbx_description
1 polymer ?
#
loop_
_entity_poly.entity_id
_entity_poly.type
_entity_poly.pdbx_seq_one_letter_code
_entity_poly.pdbx_strand_id
1 'polypeptide(L)'
;MTAADAVPVVFVHGTRFSAGQWSAQLAALRDEFPTTAVDLPGHGERSAQPWSLSGATEVIASAVDSLGHGPALVVGHSLGGYASLEFARRRPEQLRGLVLAGASASTRGLRTAPYRWAARLVPRVPADRLTRWNDRLLRRLYPPEVVEATIRSGYAFHTLPAAWGEVLGRFDADAMRHVSAPVLILNGEKDTFFRAQETDFARAHPRARVELIPRARHLANFDAPAAFTDAVRRFARQLPATG
;
A
#
# COMPACT_ATOMS: atom_id res chain seq x y z
N MET A 1 24.73 -8.35 -9.61
CA MET A 1 24.35 -7.38 -8.59
C MET A 1 24.90 -7.89 -7.27
N THR A 2 25.78 -7.15 -6.65
CA THR A 2 26.19 -7.44 -5.27
C THR A 2 25.04 -7.10 -4.32
N ALA A 3 24.98 -7.69 -3.13
CA ALA A 3 23.94 -7.37 -2.14
C ALA A 3 23.89 -5.86 -1.79
N ALA A 4 24.98 -5.14 -2.02
CA ALA A 4 25.12 -3.69 -1.83
C ALA A 4 24.33 -2.86 -2.87
N ASP A 5 24.03 -3.43 -4.05
CA ASP A 5 23.34 -2.74 -5.14
C ASP A 5 21.81 -2.99 -5.15
N ALA A 6 21.33 -3.84 -4.26
CA ALA A 6 19.93 -4.22 -4.22
C ALA A 6 19.05 -3.05 -3.73
N VAL A 7 17.98 -2.75 -4.48
CA VAL A 7 17.01 -1.70 -4.12
C VAL A 7 16.29 -2.08 -2.83
N PRO A 8 16.34 -1.26 -1.78
CA PRO A 8 15.52 -1.51 -0.59
C PRO A 8 14.01 -1.38 -0.94
N VAL A 9 13.19 -2.22 -0.34
CA VAL A 9 11.74 -2.24 -0.59
C VAL A 9 10.96 -2.07 0.70
N VAL A 10 10.14 -1.02 0.76
CA VAL A 10 9.27 -0.71 1.90
C VAL A 10 7.82 -0.96 1.51
N PHE A 11 7.15 -1.83 2.26
CA PHE A 11 5.73 -2.15 2.06
C PHE A 11 4.83 -1.37 3.01
N VAL A 12 3.76 -0.78 2.48
CA VAL A 12 2.80 0.06 3.23
C VAL A 12 1.40 -0.51 3.08
N HIS A 13 0.81 -0.95 4.19
CA HIS A 13 -0.46 -1.68 4.22
C HIS A 13 -1.69 -0.81 3.90
N GLY A 14 -2.81 -1.48 3.55
CA GLY A 14 -4.11 -0.85 3.33
C GLY A 14 -4.89 -0.60 4.62
N THR A 15 -6.06 0.04 4.45
CA THR A 15 -7.00 0.35 5.53
C THR A 15 -7.23 -0.87 6.43
N ARG A 16 -7.25 -0.66 7.74
CA ARG A 16 -7.44 -1.62 8.84
C ARG A 16 -6.36 -2.68 9.03
N PHE A 17 -5.50 -2.93 8.06
CA PHE A 17 -4.43 -3.92 8.16
C PHE A 17 -3.21 -3.38 8.91
N SER A 18 -2.14 -4.14 8.91
CA SER A 18 -0.84 -3.85 9.51
C SER A 18 0.28 -4.40 8.61
N ALA A 19 1.53 -4.32 9.05
CA ALA A 19 2.68 -4.91 8.37
C ALA A 19 2.48 -6.39 8.02
N GLY A 20 1.70 -7.12 8.83
CA GLY A 20 1.34 -8.52 8.58
C GLY A 20 0.65 -8.79 7.24
N GLN A 21 0.05 -7.77 6.60
CA GLN A 21 -0.49 -7.89 5.24
C GLN A 21 0.56 -8.36 4.22
N TRP A 22 1.82 -8.10 4.47
CA TRP A 22 2.91 -8.28 3.51
C TRP A 22 3.80 -9.50 3.79
N SER A 23 3.39 -10.36 4.73
CA SER A 23 4.20 -11.52 5.15
C SER A 23 4.66 -12.41 4.01
N ALA A 24 3.78 -12.71 3.04
CA ALA A 24 4.12 -13.53 1.89
C ALA A 24 5.14 -12.83 0.96
N GLN A 25 4.99 -11.53 0.74
CA GLN A 25 5.90 -10.72 -0.10
C GLN A 25 7.27 -10.59 0.55
N LEU A 26 7.30 -10.32 1.86
CA LEU A 26 8.55 -10.25 2.62
C LEU A 26 9.31 -11.57 2.57
N ALA A 27 8.63 -12.69 2.82
CA ALA A 27 9.24 -14.02 2.77
C ALA A 27 9.83 -14.35 1.38
N ALA A 28 9.15 -13.92 0.31
CA ALA A 28 9.56 -14.22 -1.06
C ALA A 28 10.65 -13.29 -1.62
N LEU A 29 10.90 -12.13 -0.99
CA LEU A 29 11.84 -11.12 -1.51
C LEU A 29 13.08 -10.92 -0.63
N ARG A 30 13.08 -11.35 0.63
CA ARG A 30 14.12 -11.06 1.62
C ARG A 30 15.54 -11.51 1.22
N ASP A 31 15.65 -12.57 0.43
CA ASP A 31 16.93 -13.10 0.00
C ASP A 31 17.51 -12.35 -1.23
N GLU A 32 16.68 -11.48 -1.85
CA GLU A 32 17.03 -10.72 -3.04
C GLU A 32 17.14 -9.21 -2.78
N PHE A 33 16.35 -8.69 -1.85
CA PHE A 33 16.25 -7.26 -1.55
C PHE A 33 16.21 -7.00 -0.05
N PRO A 34 16.83 -5.94 0.45
CA PRO A 34 16.53 -5.43 1.79
C PRO A 34 15.05 -5.05 1.85
N THR A 35 14.25 -5.74 2.68
CA THR A 35 12.79 -5.54 2.70
C THR A 35 12.28 -5.27 4.09
N THR A 36 11.31 -4.37 4.21
CA THR A 36 10.53 -4.16 5.43
C THR A 36 9.08 -3.84 5.13
N ALA A 37 8.21 -4.04 6.10
CA ALA A 37 6.83 -3.55 6.06
C ALA A 37 6.56 -2.71 7.30
N VAL A 38 5.86 -1.61 7.13
CA VAL A 38 5.58 -0.65 8.21
C VAL A 38 4.17 -0.83 8.75
N ASP A 39 4.01 -0.55 10.04
CA ASP A 39 2.72 -0.24 10.64
C ASP A 39 2.51 1.26 10.59
N LEU A 40 1.45 1.70 9.90
CA LEU A 40 1.06 3.11 9.87
C LEU A 40 0.54 3.57 11.26
N PRO A 41 0.54 4.88 11.56
CA PRO A 41 -0.03 5.39 12.81
C PRO A 41 -1.43 4.83 13.07
N GLY A 42 -1.71 4.40 14.30
CA GLY A 42 -2.96 3.76 14.70
C GLY A 42 -3.08 2.28 14.35
N HIS A 43 -2.07 1.66 13.73
CA HIS A 43 -2.12 0.26 13.27
C HIS A 43 -0.98 -0.56 13.90
N GLY A 44 -1.21 -1.86 14.09
CA GLY A 44 -0.23 -2.82 14.57
C GLY A 44 0.50 -2.36 15.82
N GLU A 45 1.82 -2.36 15.79
CA GLU A 45 2.68 -1.90 16.91
C GLU A 45 2.57 -0.40 17.19
N ARG A 46 2.02 0.38 16.25
CA ARG A 46 1.77 1.83 16.39
C ARG A 46 0.32 2.15 16.74
N SER A 47 -0.44 1.18 17.24
CA SER A 47 -1.87 1.31 17.56
C SER A 47 -2.20 2.46 18.52
N ALA A 48 -1.29 2.83 19.42
CA ALA A 48 -1.44 3.96 20.34
C ALA A 48 -1.17 5.33 19.71
N GLN A 49 -0.58 5.39 18.52
CA GLN A 49 -0.29 6.64 17.84
C GLN A 49 -1.53 7.13 17.08
N PRO A 50 -1.94 8.40 17.21
CA PRO A 50 -3.05 8.92 16.43
C PRO A 50 -2.68 8.92 14.93
N TRP A 51 -3.66 8.59 14.09
CA TRP A 51 -3.48 8.69 12.65
C TRP A 51 -3.22 10.14 12.23
N SER A 52 -2.25 10.32 11.36
CA SER A 52 -2.13 11.49 10.49
C SER A 52 -1.37 11.10 9.21
N LEU A 53 -1.70 11.77 8.11
CA LEU A 53 -1.01 11.54 6.82
C LEU A 53 0.46 11.97 6.90
N SER A 54 0.76 13.02 7.67
CA SER A 54 2.13 13.43 7.98
C SER A 54 2.87 12.34 8.76
N GLY A 55 2.25 11.81 9.82
CA GLY A 55 2.83 10.71 10.59
C GLY A 55 3.07 9.46 9.75
N ALA A 56 2.14 9.14 8.81
CA ALA A 56 2.35 8.06 7.85
C ALA A 56 3.58 8.30 6.97
N THR A 57 3.79 9.54 6.51
CA THR A 57 5.00 9.92 5.74
C THR A 57 6.28 9.71 6.55
N GLU A 58 6.30 10.14 7.81
CA GLU A 58 7.49 9.98 8.67
C GLU A 58 7.78 8.50 9.00
N VAL A 59 6.75 7.69 9.16
CA VAL A 59 6.92 6.23 9.34
C VAL A 59 7.56 5.60 8.11
N ILE A 60 7.13 5.95 6.90
CA ILE A 60 7.74 5.46 5.66
C ILE A 60 9.18 5.95 5.54
N ALA A 61 9.44 7.24 5.80
CA ALA A 61 10.77 7.84 5.77
C ALA A 61 11.75 7.12 6.73
N SER A 62 11.34 6.92 7.98
CA SER A 62 12.13 6.22 8.98
C SER A 62 12.43 4.77 8.58
N ALA A 63 11.49 4.09 7.90
CA ALA A 63 11.71 2.74 7.41
C ALA A 63 12.73 2.70 6.26
N VAL A 64 12.70 3.68 5.37
CA VAL A 64 13.72 3.84 4.30
C VAL A 64 15.09 4.04 4.92
N ASP A 65 15.22 4.97 5.86
CA ASP A 65 16.48 5.25 6.54
C ASP A 65 17.02 4.04 7.31
N SER A 66 16.15 3.28 7.98
CA SER A 66 16.54 2.11 8.78
C SER A 66 17.07 0.95 7.94
N LEU A 67 16.71 0.86 6.66
CA LEU A 67 17.29 -0.15 5.76
C LEU A 67 18.73 0.17 5.34
N GLY A 68 19.16 1.44 5.43
CA GLY A 68 20.55 1.84 5.24
C GLY A 68 21.11 1.70 3.81
N HIS A 69 20.24 1.53 2.81
CA HIS A 69 20.62 1.29 1.42
C HIS A 69 20.23 2.45 0.46
N GLY A 70 20.03 3.66 1.00
CA GLY A 70 19.61 4.84 0.23
C GLY A 70 18.13 4.82 -0.18
N PRO A 71 17.75 5.53 -1.26
CA PRO A 71 16.36 5.65 -1.68
C PRO A 71 15.71 4.31 -1.99
N ALA A 72 14.44 4.13 -1.59
CA ALA A 72 13.74 2.85 -1.65
C ALA A 72 12.66 2.79 -2.74
N LEU A 73 12.33 1.57 -3.14
CA LEU A 73 11.04 1.25 -3.76
C LEU A 73 9.98 1.20 -2.65
N VAL A 74 8.97 2.07 -2.75
CA VAL A 74 7.83 2.06 -1.82
C VAL A 74 6.64 1.38 -2.49
N VAL A 75 6.08 0.36 -1.86
CA VAL A 75 4.94 -0.43 -2.34
C VAL A 75 3.75 -0.16 -1.44
N GLY A 76 2.83 0.70 -1.87
CA GLY A 76 1.66 1.08 -1.08
C GLY A 76 0.36 0.45 -1.59
N HIS A 77 -0.39 -0.20 -0.70
CA HIS A 77 -1.70 -0.76 -1.02
C HIS A 77 -2.83 0.13 -0.52
N SER A 78 -3.80 0.47 -1.40
CA SER A 78 -5.02 1.18 -1.02
C SER A 78 -4.71 2.47 -0.23
N LEU A 79 -5.13 2.60 1.04
CA LEU A 79 -4.76 3.70 1.93
C LEU A 79 -3.24 3.94 1.96
N GLY A 80 -2.46 2.87 2.05
CA GLY A 80 -1.00 2.93 2.02
C GLY A 80 -0.45 3.49 0.70
N GLY A 81 -1.15 3.27 -0.42
CA GLY A 81 -0.80 3.88 -1.71
C GLY A 81 -0.96 5.40 -1.70
N TYR A 82 -2.04 5.92 -1.11
CA TYR A 82 -2.21 7.38 -0.95
C TYR A 82 -1.22 7.98 0.05
N ALA A 83 -0.90 7.26 1.14
CA ALA A 83 0.17 7.67 2.05
C ALA A 83 1.54 7.70 1.33
N SER A 84 1.79 6.73 0.44
CA SER A 84 3.01 6.68 -0.36
C SER A 84 3.08 7.79 -1.42
N LEU A 85 1.95 8.25 -1.97
CA LEU A 85 1.91 9.43 -2.83
C LEU A 85 2.28 10.71 -2.05
N GLU A 86 1.79 10.85 -0.82
CA GLU A 86 2.18 11.99 0.03
C GLU A 86 3.66 11.91 0.44
N PHE A 87 4.17 10.70 0.74
CA PHE A 87 5.59 10.47 0.97
C PHE A 87 6.43 10.87 -0.27
N ALA A 88 6.05 10.42 -1.46
CA ALA A 88 6.74 10.74 -2.71
C ALA A 88 6.85 12.25 -2.95
N ARG A 89 5.80 13.00 -2.59
CA ARG A 89 5.76 14.45 -2.69
C ARG A 89 6.65 15.17 -1.67
N ARG A 90 6.73 14.64 -0.44
CA ARG A 90 7.44 15.28 0.68
C ARG A 90 8.91 14.88 0.80
N ARG A 91 9.25 13.69 0.37
CA ARG A 91 10.56 13.05 0.50
C ARG A 91 11.03 12.45 -0.84
N PRO A 92 11.04 13.24 -1.92
CA PRO A 92 11.40 12.72 -3.25
C PRO A 92 12.82 12.15 -3.28
N GLU A 93 13.73 12.63 -2.44
CA GLU A 93 15.11 12.16 -2.31
C GLU A 93 15.24 10.76 -1.72
N GLN A 94 14.23 10.30 -0.96
CA GLN A 94 14.18 8.96 -0.37
C GLN A 94 13.43 7.95 -1.26
N LEU A 95 12.89 8.39 -2.41
CA LEU A 95 12.09 7.56 -3.29
C LEU A 95 12.87 7.16 -4.55
N ARG A 96 13.09 5.86 -4.77
CA ARG A 96 13.69 5.30 -5.99
C ARG A 96 12.65 4.79 -6.98
N GLY A 97 11.50 4.36 -6.49
CA GLY A 97 10.35 3.92 -7.28
C GLY A 97 9.09 3.83 -6.42
N LEU A 98 7.93 3.85 -7.06
CA LEU A 98 6.63 3.76 -6.38
C LEU A 98 5.76 2.69 -7.01
N VAL A 99 5.20 1.79 -6.20
CA VAL A 99 4.12 0.88 -6.62
C VAL A 99 2.83 1.33 -5.95
N LEU A 100 1.83 1.67 -6.76
CA LEU A 100 0.46 1.96 -6.32
C LEU A 100 -0.40 0.71 -6.55
N ALA A 101 -0.61 -0.08 -5.51
CA ALA A 101 -1.42 -1.28 -5.55
C ALA A 101 -2.85 -0.97 -5.10
N GLY A 102 -3.84 -1.06 -6.00
CA GLY A 102 -5.23 -0.70 -5.69
C GLY A 102 -5.37 0.74 -5.17
N ALA A 103 -4.64 1.71 -5.73
CA ALA A 103 -4.62 3.10 -5.28
C ALA A 103 -4.60 4.11 -6.45
N SER A 104 -5.23 3.78 -7.58
CA SER A 104 -5.31 4.62 -8.76
C SER A 104 -6.72 5.12 -9.05
N ALA A 105 -7.47 5.45 -8.00
CA ALA A 105 -8.76 6.12 -8.10
C ALA A 105 -8.71 7.49 -7.40
N SER A 106 -9.43 8.46 -7.98
CA SER A 106 -9.60 9.76 -7.31
C SER A 106 -10.33 9.59 -5.98
N THR A 107 -9.81 10.24 -4.96
CA THR A 107 -10.46 10.31 -3.65
C THR A 107 -11.48 11.44 -3.57
N ARG A 108 -11.82 12.06 -4.71
CA ARG A 108 -12.80 13.14 -4.86
C ARG A 108 -14.11 12.64 -5.46
N GLY A 109 -15.17 13.41 -5.26
CA GLY A 109 -16.46 13.19 -5.88
C GLY A 109 -17.33 12.09 -5.24
N LEU A 110 -18.44 11.76 -5.92
CA LEU A 110 -19.49 10.88 -5.38
C LEU A 110 -19.07 9.41 -5.25
N ARG A 111 -18.10 8.96 -6.04
CA ARG A 111 -17.56 7.59 -5.94
C ARG A 111 -16.95 7.28 -4.58
N THR A 112 -16.58 8.30 -3.81
CA THR A 112 -16.04 8.15 -2.45
C THR A 112 -17.10 7.94 -1.38
N ALA A 113 -18.39 8.03 -1.71
CA ALA A 113 -19.49 7.88 -0.76
C ALA A 113 -19.42 6.58 0.07
N PRO A 114 -19.11 5.39 -0.50
CA PRO A 114 -18.98 4.17 0.30
C PRO A 114 -17.92 4.29 1.41
N TYR A 115 -16.79 4.93 1.13
CA TYR A 115 -15.71 5.15 2.11
C TYR A 115 -16.11 6.13 3.20
N ARG A 116 -16.85 7.20 2.85
CA ARG A 116 -17.41 8.15 3.83
C ARG A 116 -18.41 7.47 4.76
N TRP A 117 -19.27 6.61 4.20
CA TRP A 117 -20.22 5.82 4.99
C TRP A 117 -19.51 4.80 5.86
N ALA A 118 -18.54 4.07 5.33
CA ALA A 118 -17.73 3.12 6.10
C ALA A 118 -17.02 3.81 7.26
N ALA A 119 -16.36 4.95 7.02
CA ALA A 119 -15.69 5.73 8.06
C ALA A 119 -16.64 6.18 9.18
N ARG A 120 -17.91 6.43 8.87
CA ARG A 120 -18.92 6.85 9.87
C ARG A 120 -19.55 5.67 10.61
N LEU A 121 -19.81 4.56 9.93
CA LEU A 121 -20.62 3.46 10.45
C LEU A 121 -19.78 2.36 11.10
N VAL A 122 -18.65 2.02 10.52
CA VAL A 122 -17.79 0.92 11.02
C VAL A 122 -17.39 1.12 12.48
N PRO A 123 -16.99 2.33 12.94
CA PRO A 123 -16.63 2.54 14.35
C PRO A 123 -17.80 2.36 15.34
N ARG A 124 -19.04 2.30 14.85
CA ARG A 124 -20.23 2.04 15.70
C ARG A 124 -20.48 0.55 15.95
N VAL A 125 -19.82 -0.31 15.16
CA VAL A 125 -19.90 -1.76 15.33
C VAL A 125 -18.85 -2.18 16.35
N PRO A 126 -19.18 -3.05 17.33
CA PRO A 126 -18.19 -3.57 18.27
C PRO A 126 -16.99 -4.19 17.57
N ALA A 127 -15.78 -3.79 17.98
CA ALA A 127 -14.53 -4.19 17.31
C ALA A 127 -14.34 -5.69 17.25
N ASP A 128 -14.75 -6.43 18.30
CA ASP A 128 -14.69 -7.88 18.36
C ASP A 128 -15.57 -8.55 17.29
N ARG A 129 -16.75 -7.96 16.98
CA ARG A 129 -17.64 -8.46 15.90
C ARG A 129 -17.02 -8.24 14.53
N LEU A 130 -16.43 -7.05 14.30
CA LEU A 130 -15.71 -6.73 13.06
C LEU A 130 -14.53 -7.68 12.87
N THR A 131 -13.75 -7.91 13.92
CA THR A 131 -12.61 -8.83 13.92
C THR A 131 -13.04 -10.24 13.55
N ARG A 132 -14.01 -10.83 14.30
CA ARG A 132 -14.50 -12.18 13.99
C ARG A 132 -15.08 -12.32 12.59
N TRP A 133 -15.79 -11.30 12.11
CA TRP A 133 -16.34 -11.32 10.75
C TRP A 133 -15.20 -11.28 9.71
N ASN A 134 -14.23 -10.39 9.89
CA ASN A 134 -13.11 -10.25 8.97
C ASN A 134 -12.21 -11.48 8.96
N ASP A 135 -11.95 -12.10 10.11
CA ASP A 135 -11.20 -13.37 10.20
C ASP A 135 -11.87 -14.49 9.42
N ARG A 136 -13.19 -14.65 9.62
CA ARG A 136 -13.96 -15.67 8.88
C ARG A 136 -13.93 -15.41 7.38
N LEU A 137 -14.05 -14.14 6.99
CA LEU A 137 -14.00 -13.73 5.58
C LEU A 137 -12.63 -14.04 4.97
N LEU A 138 -11.54 -13.66 5.62
CA LEU A 138 -10.20 -13.89 5.12
C LEU A 138 -9.89 -15.38 5.01
N ARG A 139 -10.17 -16.17 6.06
CA ARG A 139 -9.97 -17.63 6.04
C ARG A 139 -10.83 -18.36 5.02
N ARG A 140 -12.00 -17.80 4.67
CA ARG A 140 -12.87 -18.37 3.60
C ARG A 140 -12.34 -18.06 2.20
N LEU A 141 -11.71 -16.92 2.02
CA LEU A 141 -11.31 -16.41 0.70
C LEU A 141 -9.87 -16.78 0.33
N TYR A 142 -9.01 -17.00 1.33
CA TYR A 142 -7.57 -17.13 1.15
C TYR A 142 -7.00 -18.29 1.98
N PRO A 143 -5.95 -18.95 1.50
CA PRO A 143 -5.29 -20.00 2.25
C PRO A 143 -4.54 -19.44 3.48
N PRO A 144 -4.38 -20.25 4.55
CA PRO A 144 -3.79 -19.79 5.82
C PRO A 144 -2.43 -19.14 5.68
N GLU A 145 -1.54 -19.67 4.86
CA GLU A 145 -0.19 -19.14 4.61
C GLU A 145 -0.18 -17.71 4.10
N VAL A 146 -1.28 -17.27 3.49
CA VAL A 146 -1.43 -15.89 2.97
C VAL A 146 -1.96 -14.94 4.04
N VAL A 147 -2.87 -15.39 4.91
CA VAL A 147 -3.64 -14.48 5.76
C VAL A 147 -3.39 -14.59 7.27
N GLU A 148 -2.82 -15.70 7.76
CA GLU A 148 -2.67 -15.89 9.21
C GLU A 148 -1.76 -14.84 9.88
N ALA A 149 -0.72 -14.34 9.20
CA ALA A 149 0.08 -13.24 9.73
C ALA A 149 -0.75 -11.97 9.89
N THR A 150 -1.58 -11.64 8.90
CA THR A 150 -2.51 -10.50 8.93
C THR A 150 -3.54 -10.64 10.05
N ILE A 151 -4.11 -11.83 10.21
CA ILE A 151 -5.11 -12.13 11.26
C ILE A 151 -4.48 -11.99 12.65
N ARG A 152 -3.28 -12.56 12.86
CA ARG A 152 -2.57 -12.44 14.15
C ARG A 152 -2.19 -11.01 14.52
N SER A 153 -1.88 -10.18 13.53
CA SER A 153 -1.56 -8.76 13.76
C SER A 153 -2.78 -7.91 14.11
N GLY A 154 -4.00 -8.45 13.96
CA GLY A 154 -5.24 -7.75 14.26
C GLY A 154 -5.60 -6.66 13.24
N TYR A 155 -6.60 -5.84 13.61
CA TYR A 155 -7.17 -4.83 12.72
C TYR A 155 -7.41 -3.51 13.41
N ALA A 156 -7.13 -2.42 12.73
CA ALA A 156 -7.30 -1.06 13.20
C ALA A 156 -8.58 -0.40 12.62
N PHE A 157 -9.75 -0.95 12.89
CA PHE A 157 -11.02 -0.38 12.43
C PHE A 157 -11.30 1.02 12.98
N HIS A 158 -10.76 1.34 14.15
CA HIS A 158 -10.92 2.64 14.81
C HIS A 158 -10.23 3.79 14.05
N THR A 159 -9.26 3.49 13.19
CA THR A 159 -8.53 4.51 12.42
C THR A 159 -9.32 5.02 11.21
N LEU A 160 -10.36 4.31 10.75
CA LEU A 160 -11.07 4.62 9.51
C LEU A 160 -11.55 6.07 9.41
N PRO A 161 -12.17 6.68 10.45
CA PRO A 161 -12.63 8.06 10.37
C PRO A 161 -11.49 9.04 10.12
N ALA A 162 -10.40 8.93 10.88
CA ALA A 162 -9.25 9.81 10.75
C ALA A 162 -8.51 9.60 9.43
N ALA A 163 -8.23 8.34 9.07
CA ALA A 163 -7.47 8.00 7.87
C ALA A 163 -8.20 8.45 6.59
N TRP A 164 -9.46 8.09 6.45
CA TRP A 164 -10.23 8.50 5.28
C TRP A 164 -10.63 9.98 5.35
N GLY A 165 -10.76 10.57 6.54
CA GLY A 165 -10.98 12.00 6.71
C GLY A 165 -9.86 12.85 6.09
N GLU A 166 -8.60 12.42 6.20
CA GLU A 166 -7.46 13.13 5.60
C GLU A 166 -7.22 12.78 4.11
N VAL A 167 -7.60 11.59 3.66
CA VAL A 167 -7.34 11.14 2.29
C VAL A 167 -8.45 11.58 1.33
N LEU A 168 -9.73 11.53 1.77
CA LEU A 168 -10.85 11.89 0.91
C LEU A 168 -10.84 13.37 0.53
N GLY A 169 -10.94 13.62 -0.77
CA GLY A 169 -10.89 14.96 -1.36
C GLY A 169 -9.49 15.46 -1.70
N ARG A 170 -8.42 14.70 -1.36
CA ARG A 170 -7.03 15.18 -1.49
C ARG A 170 -6.33 14.69 -2.76
N PHE A 171 -6.54 13.43 -3.16
CA PHE A 171 -5.81 12.80 -4.24
C PHE A 171 -6.66 12.58 -5.48
N ASP A 172 -6.08 12.84 -6.63
CA ASP A 172 -6.53 12.50 -7.97
C ASP A 172 -5.29 12.24 -8.85
N ALA A 173 -5.48 12.12 -10.16
CA ALA A 173 -4.39 11.87 -11.10
C ALA A 173 -3.30 12.96 -11.08
N ASP A 174 -3.63 14.21 -10.72
CA ASP A 174 -2.65 15.29 -10.63
C ASP A 174 -1.60 15.06 -9.54
N ALA A 175 -1.92 14.26 -8.51
CA ALA A 175 -0.93 13.89 -7.49
C ALA A 175 0.30 13.18 -8.09
N MET A 176 0.13 12.49 -9.22
CA MET A 176 1.22 11.82 -9.94
C MET A 176 2.27 12.77 -10.50
N ARG A 177 1.91 14.02 -10.78
CA ARG A 177 2.84 15.06 -11.30
C ARG A 177 3.95 15.44 -10.31
N HIS A 178 3.71 15.17 -9.02
CA HIS A 178 4.65 15.45 -7.93
C HIS A 178 5.56 14.26 -7.58
N VAL A 179 5.42 13.14 -8.29
CA VAL A 179 6.28 11.97 -8.12
C VAL A 179 7.47 12.09 -9.08
N SER A 180 8.69 12.07 -8.57
CA SER A 180 9.91 12.17 -9.39
C SER A 180 10.43 10.81 -9.89
N ALA A 181 10.08 9.72 -9.20
CA ALA A 181 10.56 8.38 -9.46
C ALA A 181 9.66 7.61 -10.44
N PRO A 182 10.12 6.53 -11.09
CA PRO A 182 9.25 5.66 -11.89
C PRO A 182 8.10 5.08 -11.06
N VAL A 183 6.92 4.90 -11.70
CA VAL A 183 5.71 4.41 -11.03
C VAL A 183 5.16 3.17 -11.72
N LEU A 184 4.84 2.16 -10.92
CA LEU A 184 4.04 1.02 -11.33
C LEU A 184 2.65 1.12 -10.67
N ILE A 185 1.60 1.23 -11.48
CA ILE A 185 0.22 1.07 -11.04
C ILE A 185 -0.11 -0.41 -11.17
N LEU A 186 -0.29 -1.09 -10.03
CA LEU A 186 -0.46 -2.53 -9.94
C LEU A 186 -1.84 -2.86 -9.39
N ASN A 187 -2.77 -3.20 -10.26
CA ASN A 187 -4.15 -3.45 -9.87
C ASN A 187 -4.55 -4.92 -10.11
N GLY A 188 -5.48 -5.42 -9.30
CA GLY A 188 -6.17 -6.66 -9.65
C GLY A 188 -7.10 -6.44 -10.84
N GLU A 189 -7.10 -7.37 -11.81
CA GLU A 189 -7.93 -7.28 -13.02
C GLU A 189 -9.42 -7.04 -12.71
N LYS A 190 -9.91 -7.57 -11.57
CA LYS A 190 -11.30 -7.46 -11.12
C LYS A 190 -11.55 -6.32 -10.13
N ASP A 191 -10.56 -5.49 -9.83
CA ASP A 191 -10.71 -4.30 -8.97
C ASP A 191 -11.33 -3.14 -9.73
N THR A 192 -12.61 -3.22 -10.01
CA THR A 192 -13.33 -2.24 -10.86
C THR A 192 -13.35 -0.83 -10.28
N PHE A 193 -13.24 -0.67 -8.96
CA PHE A 193 -13.28 0.64 -8.31
C PHE A 193 -11.95 1.40 -8.49
N PHE A 194 -10.84 0.78 -8.10
CA PHE A 194 -9.53 1.44 -8.16
C PHE A 194 -8.93 1.48 -9.57
N ARG A 195 -9.39 0.59 -10.46
CA ARG A 195 -9.04 0.63 -11.89
C ARG A 195 -9.74 1.71 -12.68
N ALA A 196 -10.83 2.25 -12.18
CA ALA A 196 -11.69 3.18 -12.94
C ALA A 196 -10.95 4.39 -13.52
N GLN A 197 -9.81 4.78 -12.91
CA GLN A 197 -9.01 5.93 -13.35
C GLN A 197 -7.52 5.57 -13.52
N GLU A 198 -7.16 4.28 -13.58
CA GLU A 198 -5.76 3.84 -13.70
C GLU A 198 -5.06 4.47 -14.92
N THR A 199 -5.79 4.64 -16.03
CA THR A 199 -5.27 5.28 -17.23
C THR A 199 -4.98 6.77 -17.02
N ASP A 200 -5.83 7.49 -16.29
CA ASP A 200 -5.64 8.91 -16.01
C ASP A 200 -4.41 9.10 -15.08
N PHE A 201 -4.28 8.25 -14.05
CA PHE A 201 -3.09 8.22 -13.20
C PHE A 201 -1.81 7.94 -14.00
N ALA A 202 -1.85 6.96 -14.91
CA ALA A 202 -0.69 6.63 -15.73
C ALA A 202 -0.32 7.78 -16.68
N ARG A 203 -1.30 8.41 -17.34
CA ARG A 203 -1.06 9.53 -18.27
C ARG A 203 -0.51 10.78 -17.57
N ALA A 204 -0.80 10.96 -16.29
CA ALA A 204 -0.33 12.11 -15.53
C ALA A 204 1.17 12.06 -15.18
N HIS A 205 1.85 10.91 -15.43
CA HIS A 205 3.27 10.75 -15.11
C HIS A 205 4.04 10.05 -16.25
N PRO A 206 5.14 10.65 -16.78
CA PRO A 206 5.82 10.18 -17.98
C PRO A 206 6.48 8.79 -17.85
N ARG A 207 6.79 8.37 -16.62
CA ARG A 207 7.41 7.07 -16.32
C ARG A 207 6.47 6.15 -15.53
N ALA A 208 5.16 6.36 -15.66
CA ALA A 208 4.18 5.45 -15.08
C ALA A 208 3.79 4.36 -16.09
N ARG A 209 3.57 3.16 -15.58
CA ARG A 209 2.99 2.05 -16.33
C ARG A 209 1.92 1.34 -15.51
N VAL A 210 0.97 0.72 -16.19
CA VAL A 210 -0.08 -0.09 -15.59
C VAL A 210 0.24 -1.57 -15.81
N GLU A 211 0.12 -2.37 -14.78
CA GLU A 211 0.17 -3.83 -14.85
C GLU A 211 -1.03 -4.41 -14.07
N LEU A 212 -1.69 -5.40 -14.67
CA LEU A 212 -2.85 -6.05 -14.06
C LEU A 212 -2.47 -7.44 -13.57
N ILE A 213 -2.85 -7.75 -12.34
CA ILE A 213 -2.76 -9.12 -11.81
C ILE A 213 -4.00 -9.89 -12.25
N PRO A 214 -3.85 -10.93 -13.11
CA PRO A 214 -4.98 -11.65 -13.68
C PRO A 214 -5.90 -12.24 -12.61
N ARG A 215 -7.20 -12.11 -12.81
CA ARG A 215 -8.28 -12.63 -11.96
C ARG A 215 -8.30 -12.12 -10.51
N ALA A 216 -7.34 -11.29 -10.09
CA ALA A 216 -7.27 -10.74 -8.76
C ALA A 216 -8.26 -9.57 -8.56
N ARG A 217 -8.70 -9.40 -7.33
CA ARG A 217 -9.56 -8.31 -6.84
C ARG A 217 -8.69 -7.24 -6.16
N HIS A 218 -9.29 -6.45 -5.27
CA HIS A 218 -8.62 -5.36 -4.57
C HIS A 218 -7.41 -5.81 -3.72
N LEU A 219 -7.50 -6.96 -3.06
CA LEU A 219 -6.39 -7.56 -2.31
C LEU A 219 -5.55 -8.47 -3.24
N ALA A 220 -4.99 -7.89 -4.31
CA ALA A 220 -4.27 -8.64 -5.33
C ALA A 220 -3.05 -9.39 -4.77
N ASN A 221 -2.42 -8.88 -3.71
CA ASN A 221 -1.33 -9.55 -2.99
C ASN A 221 -1.79 -10.79 -2.21
N PHE A 222 -3.08 -10.93 -1.91
CA PHE A 222 -3.68 -12.13 -1.32
C PHE A 222 -4.29 -13.04 -2.40
N ASP A 223 -4.96 -12.47 -3.41
CA ASP A 223 -5.60 -13.25 -4.48
C ASP A 223 -4.56 -14.01 -5.34
N ALA A 224 -3.38 -13.42 -5.56
CA ALA A 224 -2.33 -13.98 -6.40
C ALA A 224 -0.93 -13.57 -5.87
N PRO A 225 -0.50 -14.07 -4.70
CA PRO A 225 0.71 -13.62 -4.03
C PRO A 225 1.98 -13.75 -4.88
N ALA A 226 2.13 -14.86 -5.61
CA ALA A 226 3.30 -15.06 -6.47
C ALA A 226 3.33 -14.06 -7.63
N ALA A 227 2.22 -13.89 -8.37
CA ALA A 227 2.15 -12.95 -9.49
C ALA A 227 2.38 -11.50 -9.05
N PHE A 228 1.79 -11.12 -7.89
CA PHE A 228 2.01 -9.80 -7.29
C PHE A 228 3.48 -9.58 -6.93
N THR A 229 4.09 -10.55 -6.25
CA THR A 229 5.50 -10.49 -5.85
C THR A 229 6.42 -10.41 -7.07
N ASP A 230 6.14 -11.18 -8.12
CA ASP A 230 6.91 -11.16 -9.35
C ASP A 230 6.82 -9.81 -10.09
N ALA A 231 5.65 -9.16 -10.08
CA ALA A 231 5.50 -7.82 -10.64
C ALA A 231 6.36 -6.80 -9.88
N VAL A 232 6.33 -6.83 -8.54
CA VAL A 232 7.18 -5.96 -7.69
C VAL A 232 8.67 -6.26 -7.94
N ARG A 233 9.06 -7.55 -7.97
CA ARG A 233 10.44 -7.99 -8.24
C ARG A 233 10.96 -7.47 -9.58
N ARG A 234 10.19 -7.66 -10.66
CA ARG A 234 10.56 -7.16 -12.01
C ARG A 234 10.71 -5.65 -12.01
N PHE A 235 9.81 -4.94 -11.35
CA PHE A 235 9.88 -3.48 -11.28
C PHE A 235 11.10 -3.01 -10.49
N ALA A 236 11.38 -3.61 -9.33
CA ALA A 236 12.55 -3.29 -8.52
C ALA A 236 13.86 -3.44 -9.32
N ARG A 237 14.01 -4.53 -10.10
CA ARG A 237 15.19 -4.79 -10.92
C ARG A 237 15.37 -3.84 -12.10
N GLN A 238 14.29 -3.14 -12.52
CA GLN A 238 14.32 -2.20 -13.64
C GLN A 238 14.58 -0.75 -13.19
N LEU A 239 14.59 -0.50 -11.89
CA LEU A 239 14.87 0.84 -11.38
C LEU A 239 16.32 1.24 -11.64
N PRO A 240 16.56 2.51 -12.06
CA PRO A 240 17.93 2.98 -12.32
C PRO A 240 18.77 2.87 -11.06
N ALA A 241 20.08 2.63 -11.23
CA ALA A 241 21.03 2.70 -10.12
C ALA A 241 20.98 4.12 -9.50
N THR A 242 21.22 4.22 -8.20
CA THR A 242 21.47 5.51 -7.55
C THR A 242 22.85 5.96 -8.02
N GLY A 243 22.90 7.10 -8.74
CA GLY A 243 24.17 7.74 -9.09
C GLY A 243 24.88 8.30 -7.87
#